data_26ab45d00c1e648da4e0b41d52e303e3
#
_entry.id   26ab45d00c1e648da4e0b41d52e303e3
#
_cell.length_a   1.000
_cell.length_b   1.000
_cell.length_c   1.000
_cell.angle_alpha   90.00
_cell.angle_beta   90.00
_cell.angle_gamma   90.00
#
_symmetry.space_group_name_H-M   'P 1'
#
loop_
_entity.id
_entity.type
_entity.pdbx_description
1 polymer ?
#
loop_
_entity_poly.entity_id
_entity_poly.type
_entity_poly.pdbx_seq_one_letter_code
_entity_poly.pdbx_strand_id
1 'polypeptide(L)'
;MISFENVSKSYDNGVTFAVKNFSLEVKHHSTTVLLGTSGCGKTSLLRMVNAMVRPTSGKVWVRGKNVAESDPVKLRRSIGYVIQDGGLFPHRNVLENIATVPLLEGVSRAKARRRALELLELVGLESDYASRFPAQLSGGQRQRVGVARALANKTDILLMDEPFGALDPIVRTQLQEQVAWLRDQVGTTILLVTHDVDEAFKLGDQIVVLETGAKIAQAGDARTLLHQSANQFVSDFIGRSKAARRLQVDEAGLVTDLLGVPVGKLAASSQTKARP
;
A
#
# COMPACT_ATOMS: atom_id res chain seq x y z
N MET A 1 2.69 -4.70 -15.82
CA MET A 1 3.96 -4.89 -15.07
C MET A 1 3.90 -6.08 -14.12
N ILE A 2 2.84 -6.22 -13.37
CA ILE A 2 2.52 -7.40 -12.59
C ILE A 2 1.23 -7.97 -13.15
N SER A 3 1.13 -9.28 -13.38
CA SER A 3 -0.14 -9.90 -13.73
C SER A 3 -0.33 -11.24 -13.01
N PHE A 4 -1.58 -11.51 -12.68
CA PHE A 4 -2.05 -12.75 -12.09
C PHE A 4 -2.95 -13.43 -13.11
N GLU A 5 -2.68 -14.69 -13.44
CA GLU A 5 -3.44 -15.48 -14.40
C GLU A 5 -4.01 -16.72 -13.73
N ASN A 6 -5.32 -16.72 -13.47
CA ASN A 6 -6.08 -17.81 -12.85
C ASN A 6 -5.42 -18.38 -11.58
N VAL A 7 -4.89 -17.49 -10.73
CA VAL A 7 -4.12 -17.87 -9.56
C VAL A 7 -5.02 -18.42 -8.47
N SER A 8 -4.64 -19.58 -7.92
CA SER A 8 -5.28 -20.14 -6.73
C SER A 8 -4.24 -20.48 -5.67
N LYS A 9 -4.61 -20.38 -4.39
CA LYS A 9 -3.77 -20.76 -3.25
C LYS A 9 -4.59 -21.44 -2.18
N SER A 10 -4.21 -22.65 -1.86
CA SER A 10 -4.62 -23.40 -0.68
C SER A 10 -3.41 -23.62 0.23
N TYR A 11 -3.62 -23.61 1.54
CA TYR A 11 -2.62 -23.93 2.55
C TYR A 11 -2.89 -25.29 3.23
N ASP A 12 -4.02 -25.94 2.90
CA ASP A 12 -4.53 -27.17 3.49
C ASP A 12 -4.84 -28.24 2.43
N ASN A 13 -3.96 -28.36 1.43
CA ASN A 13 -4.06 -29.35 0.34
C ASN A 13 -5.39 -29.30 -0.44
N GLY A 14 -5.99 -28.12 -0.58
CA GLY A 14 -7.17 -27.94 -1.42
C GLY A 14 -8.50 -27.98 -0.69
N VAL A 15 -8.50 -28.10 0.64
CA VAL A 15 -9.75 -28.07 1.44
C VAL A 15 -10.34 -26.66 1.44
N THR A 16 -9.51 -25.63 1.71
CA THR A 16 -9.90 -24.24 1.61
C THR A 16 -8.97 -23.44 0.70
N PHE A 17 -9.49 -22.37 0.12
CA PHE A 17 -8.71 -21.51 -0.76
C PHE A 17 -8.63 -20.10 -0.20
N ALA A 18 -7.44 -19.68 0.17
CA ALA A 18 -7.15 -18.28 0.51
C ALA A 18 -7.25 -17.37 -0.72
N VAL A 19 -6.97 -17.91 -1.91
CA VAL A 19 -7.14 -17.27 -3.21
C VAL A 19 -7.71 -18.30 -4.18
N LYS A 20 -8.76 -17.98 -4.93
CA LYS A 20 -9.42 -18.89 -5.88
C LYS A 20 -9.66 -18.21 -7.22
N ASN A 21 -9.01 -18.74 -8.28
CA ASN A 21 -9.16 -18.28 -9.67
C ASN A 21 -9.01 -16.77 -9.85
N PHE A 22 -8.02 -16.17 -9.18
CA PHE A 22 -7.79 -14.75 -9.24
C PHE A 22 -7.01 -14.35 -10.49
N SER A 23 -7.53 -13.38 -11.24
CA SER A 23 -6.84 -12.77 -12.38
C SER A 23 -6.91 -11.25 -12.27
N LEU A 24 -5.75 -10.58 -12.41
CA LEU A 24 -5.64 -9.13 -12.33
C LEU A 24 -4.39 -8.67 -13.07
N GLU A 25 -4.49 -7.55 -13.76
CA GLU A 25 -3.36 -6.83 -14.31
C GLU A 25 -3.14 -5.53 -13.52
N VAL A 26 -1.91 -5.35 -13.02
CA VAL A 26 -1.44 -4.12 -12.36
C VAL A 26 -0.71 -3.28 -13.40
N LYS A 27 -1.25 -2.10 -13.68
CA LYS A 27 -0.71 -1.19 -14.68
C LYS A 27 0.65 -0.61 -14.24
N HIS A 28 1.47 -0.26 -15.23
CA HIS A 28 2.72 0.45 -14.99
C HIS A 28 2.46 1.85 -14.39
N HIS A 29 3.36 2.31 -13.55
CA HIS A 29 3.35 3.68 -13.01
C HIS A 29 2.01 4.07 -12.35
N SER A 30 1.36 3.11 -11.71
CA SER A 30 0.09 3.30 -11.03
C SER A 30 0.08 2.62 -9.67
N THR A 31 -0.82 3.07 -8.81
CA THR A 31 -1.13 2.41 -7.55
C THR A 31 -2.37 1.54 -7.73
N THR A 32 -2.21 0.22 -7.64
CA THR A 32 -3.34 -0.71 -7.52
C THR A 32 -3.52 -1.09 -6.06
N VAL A 33 -4.72 -0.89 -5.53
CA VAL A 33 -5.07 -1.21 -4.15
C VAL A 33 -5.93 -2.46 -4.10
N LEU A 34 -5.48 -3.47 -3.34
CA LEU A 34 -6.29 -4.61 -2.95
C LEU A 34 -6.99 -4.29 -1.63
N LEU A 35 -8.28 -4.03 -1.70
CA LEU A 35 -9.11 -3.60 -0.58
C LEU A 35 -10.04 -4.74 -0.15
N GLY A 36 -10.19 -5.01 1.14
CA GLY A 36 -11.12 -6.04 1.63
C GLY A 36 -10.91 -6.38 3.09
N THR A 37 -11.77 -7.24 3.63
CA THR A 37 -11.72 -7.66 5.03
C THR A 37 -10.45 -8.46 5.35
N SER A 38 -10.11 -8.55 6.65
CA SER A 38 -9.00 -9.40 7.09
C SER A 38 -9.24 -10.86 6.68
N GLY A 39 -8.18 -11.55 6.25
CA GLY A 39 -8.25 -12.95 5.84
C GLY A 39 -8.81 -13.22 4.44
N CYS A 40 -9.23 -12.21 3.66
CA CYS A 40 -9.79 -12.45 2.33
C CYS A 40 -8.75 -12.83 1.24
N GLY A 41 -7.45 -12.89 1.56
CA GLY A 41 -6.40 -13.36 0.63
C GLY A 41 -5.42 -12.30 0.12
N LYS A 42 -5.57 -11.02 0.49
CA LYS A 42 -4.75 -9.89 0.00
C LYS A 42 -3.24 -10.08 0.19
N THR A 43 -2.82 -10.36 1.42
CA THR A 43 -1.40 -10.61 1.75
C THR A 43 -0.84 -11.82 1.00
N SER A 44 -1.65 -12.86 0.76
CA SER A 44 -1.23 -14.02 -0.05
C SER A 44 -0.95 -13.61 -1.49
N LEU A 45 -1.81 -12.81 -2.11
CA LEU A 45 -1.59 -12.25 -3.44
C LEU A 45 -0.31 -11.42 -3.50
N LEU A 46 -0.14 -10.50 -2.55
CA LEU A 46 1.04 -9.65 -2.48
C LEU A 46 2.33 -10.48 -2.38
N ARG A 47 2.34 -11.51 -1.52
CA ARG A 47 3.49 -12.39 -1.29
C ARG A 47 3.79 -13.34 -2.45
N MET A 48 2.87 -13.53 -3.38
CA MET A 48 3.14 -14.27 -4.62
C MET A 48 3.99 -13.46 -5.60
N VAL A 49 3.85 -12.12 -5.62
CA VAL A 49 4.62 -11.24 -6.51
C VAL A 49 6.12 -11.30 -6.21
N ASN A 50 6.51 -11.44 -4.94
CA ASN A 50 7.91 -11.51 -4.53
C ASN A 50 8.40 -12.95 -4.26
N ALA A 51 7.68 -13.96 -4.74
CA ALA A 51 8.00 -15.37 -4.57
C ALA A 51 8.13 -15.83 -3.10
N MET A 52 7.53 -15.13 -2.13
CA MET A 52 7.45 -15.61 -0.74
C MET A 52 6.37 -16.69 -0.57
N VAL A 53 5.34 -16.63 -1.39
CA VAL A 53 4.29 -17.64 -1.47
C VAL A 53 4.20 -18.13 -2.91
N ARG A 54 4.18 -19.44 -3.11
CA ARG A 54 3.92 -20.04 -4.44
C ARG A 54 2.43 -20.31 -4.60
N PRO A 55 1.82 -19.96 -5.73
CA PRO A 55 0.47 -20.37 -6.04
C PRO A 55 0.35 -21.90 -6.08
N THR A 56 -0.83 -22.43 -5.76
CA THR A 56 -1.16 -23.85 -5.96
C THR A 56 -1.45 -24.14 -7.43
N SER A 57 -2.07 -23.17 -8.12
CA SER A 57 -2.29 -23.19 -9.58
C SER A 57 -2.30 -21.78 -10.14
N GLY A 58 -2.21 -21.66 -11.47
CA GLY A 58 -2.10 -20.38 -12.16
C GLY A 58 -0.68 -19.85 -12.20
N LYS A 59 -0.51 -18.63 -12.72
CA LYS A 59 0.81 -18.01 -12.92
C LYS A 59 0.81 -16.57 -12.44
N VAL A 60 1.94 -16.13 -11.91
CA VAL A 60 2.20 -14.72 -11.56
C VAL A 60 3.38 -14.24 -12.41
N TRP A 61 3.21 -13.11 -13.05
CA TRP A 61 4.22 -12.50 -13.91
C TRP A 61 4.68 -11.17 -13.32
N VAL A 62 5.97 -10.94 -13.36
CA VAL A 62 6.60 -9.68 -12.96
C VAL A 62 7.56 -9.25 -14.06
N ARG A 63 7.38 -8.07 -14.64
CA ARG A 63 8.17 -7.56 -15.77
C ARG A 63 8.21 -8.56 -16.95
N GLY A 64 7.09 -9.23 -17.22
CA GLY A 64 6.97 -10.23 -18.29
C GLY A 64 7.66 -11.57 -18.03
N LYS A 65 8.20 -11.79 -16.81
CA LYS A 65 8.82 -13.07 -16.41
C LYS A 65 7.94 -13.80 -15.41
N ASN A 66 7.78 -15.10 -15.59
CA ASN A 66 7.08 -15.95 -14.63
C ASN A 66 7.86 -15.99 -13.30
N VAL A 67 7.18 -15.64 -12.22
CA VAL A 67 7.75 -15.62 -10.85
C VAL A 67 8.26 -17.01 -10.45
N ALA A 68 7.58 -18.08 -10.86
CA ALA A 68 7.96 -19.46 -10.53
C ALA A 68 9.31 -19.89 -11.15
N GLU A 69 9.69 -19.26 -12.28
CA GLU A 69 10.91 -19.54 -13.03
C GLU A 69 12.05 -18.55 -12.72
N SER A 70 11.75 -17.52 -11.92
CA SER A 70 12.71 -16.49 -11.55
C SER A 70 13.55 -16.90 -10.35
N ASP A 71 14.82 -16.41 -10.29
CA ASP A 71 15.62 -16.50 -9.07
C ASP A 71 14.93 -15.69 -7.95
N PRO A 72 14.46 -16.34 -6.88
CA PRO A 72 13.66 -15.67 -5.85
C PRO A 72 14.47 -14.66 -5.04
N VAL A 73 15.79 -14.80 -4.96
CA VAL A 73 16.66 -13.86 -4.23
C VAL A 73 16.82 -12.58 -5.06
N LYS A 74 17.13 -12.70 -6.34
CA LYS A 74 17.25 -11.56 -7.25
C LYS A 74 15.92 -10.82 -7.38
N LEU A 75 14.80 -11.56 -7.53
CA LEU A 75 13.48 -10.98 -7.60
C LEU A 75 13.16 -10.15 -6.35
N ARG A 76 13.34 -10.71 -5.15
CA ARG A 76 13.06 -10.01 -3.89
C ARG A 76 13.91 -8.77 -3.67
N ARG A 77 15.19 -8.79 -4.07
CA ARG A 77 16.07 -7.62 -4.00
C ARG A 77 15.67 -6.51 -4.97
N SER A 78 15.05 -6.88 -6.10
CA SER A 78 14.61 -5.92 -7.13
C SER A 78 13.23 -5.29 -6.84
N ILE A 79 12.55 -5.68 -5.77
CA ILE A 79 11.22 -5.21 -5.37
C ILE A 79 11.30 -4.60 -3.98
N GLY A 80 10.78 -3.38 -3.82
CA GLY A 80 10.56 -2.79 -2.50
C GLY A 80 9.41 -3.50 -1.79
N TYR A 81 9.60 -3.88 -0.53
CA TYR A 81 8.53 -4.55 0.22
C TYR A 81 8.40 -3.97 1.63
N VAL A 82 7.25 -3.35 1.88
CA VAL A 82 6.84 -2.88 3.20
C VAL A 82 5.98 -3.97 3.86
N ILE A 83 6.49 -4.54 4.94
CA ILE A 83 5.84 -5.59 5.72
C ILE A 83 4.98 -4.94 6.81
N GLN A 84 3.83 -5.54 7.12
CA GLN A 84 2.82 -5.02 8.07
C GLN A 84 3.42 -4.50 9.40
N ASP A 85 4.34 -5.20 10.03
CA ASP A 85 4.95 -4.80 11.31
C ASP A 85 6.35 -4.19 11.16
N GLY A 86 6.66 -3.59 9.99
CA GLY A 86 7.99 -3.05 9.66
C GLY A 86 9.04 -4.13 9.39
N GLY A 87 8.98 -5.30 10.02
CA GLY A 87 9.84 -6.45 9.78
C GLY A 87 11.34 -6.15 9.88
N LEU A 88 11.75 -5.30 10.83
CA LEU A 88 13.14 -4.87 11.00
C LEU A 88 14.01 -5.99 11.60
N PHE A 89 15.29 -6.02 11.22
CA PHE A 89 16.28 -6.88 11.84
C PHE A 89 16.58 -6.39 13.26
N PRO A 90 16.28 -7.15 14.32
CA PRO A 90 16.38 -6.67 15.70
C PRO A 90 17.83 -6.42 16.15
N HIS A 91 18.79 -7.09 15.54
CA HIS A 91 20.24 -6.99 15.82
C HIS A 91 20.94 -5.92 15.00
N ARG A 92 20.23 -5.17 14.17
CA ARG A 92 20.74 -4.05 13.36
C ARG A 92 20.10 -2.75 13.81
N ASN A 93 20.88 -1.68 13.82
CA ASN A 93 20.33 -0.35 14.05
C ASN A 93 19.49 0.13 12.85
N VAL A 94 18.83 1.28 12.99
CA VAL A 94 17.94 1.85 11.96
C VAL A 94 18.68 2.07 10.64
N LEU A 95 19.85 2.67 10.69
CA LEU A 95 20.65 2.96 9.49
C LEU A 95 21.04 1.67 8.74
N GLU A 96 21.47 0.65 9.48
CA GLU A 96 21.84 -0.65 8.92
C GLU A 96 20.62 -1.40 8.35
N ASN A 97 19.44 -1.27 8.99
CA ASN A 97 18.20 -1.81 8.47
C ASN A 97 17.89 -1.22 7.10
N ILE A 98 17.92 0.11 6.96
CA ILE A 98 17.63 0.81 5.70
C ILE A 98 18.69 0.47 4.64
N ALA A 99 19.97 0.46 5.00
CA ALA A 99 21.07 0.20 4.08
C ALA A 99 21.20 -1.27 3.64
N THR A 100 20.42 -2.20 4.22
CA THR A 100 20.60 -3.64 4.01
C THR A 100 20.53 -4.03 2.53
N VAL A 101 19.50 -3.65 1.81
CA VAL A 101 19.31 -4.08 0.41
C VAL A 101 20.33 -3.43 -0.52
N PRO A 102 20.59 -2.13 -0.47
CA PRO A 102 21.69 -1.52 -1.24
C PRO A 102 23.05 -2.20 -1.04
N LEU A 103 23.40 -2.56 0.19
CA LEU A 103 24.66 -3.26 0.47
C LEU A 103 24.70 -4.67 -0.15
N LEU A 104 23.58 -5.40 -0.15
CA LEU A 104 23.46 -6.71 -0.78
C LEU A 104 23.54 -6.62 -2.33
N GLU A 105 23.21 -5.47 -2.91
CA GLU A 105 23.34 -5.19 -4.34
C GLU A 105 24.72 -4.57 -4.70
N GLY A 106 25.67 -4.57 -3.76
CA GLY A 106 27.06 -4.13 -4.02
C GLY A 106 27.26 -2.61 -3.98
N VAL A 107 26.29 -1.82 -3.51
CA VAL A 107 26.48 -0.39 -3.30
C VAL A 107 27.49 -0.16 -2.19
N SER A 108 28.45 0.75 -2.39
CA SER A 108 29.47 1.05 -1.38
C SER A 108 28.84 1.52 -0.06
N ARG A 109 29.48 1.17 1.07
CA ARG A 109 28.99 1.52 2.41
C ARG A 109 28.70 3.02 2.58
N ALA A 110 29.56 3.88 2.02
CA ALA A 110 29.40 5.33 2.10
C ALA A 110 28.13 5.81 1.35
N LYS A 111 27.90 5.28 0.14
CA LYS A 111 26.70 5.61 -0.65
C LYS A 111 25.41 5.06 0.00
N ALA A 112 25.43 3.81 0.48
CA ALA A 112 24.31 3.19 1.16
C ALA A 112 23.94 3.95 2.45
N ARG A 113 24.96 4.35 3.26
CA ARG A 113 24.75 5.14 4.47
C ARG A 113 24.15 6.51 4.17
N ARG A 114 24.66 7.24 3.18
CA ARG A 114 24.11 8.54 2.77
C ARG A 114 22.64 8.40 2.35
N ARG A 115 22.36 7.43 1.48
CA ARG A 115 20.97 7.15 1.04
C ARG A 115 20.06 6.79 2.20
N ALA A 116 20.53 6.02 3.18
CA ALA A 116 19.75 5.66 4.36
C ALA A 116 19.41 6.87 5.23
N LEU A 117 20.32 7.84 5.37
CA LEU A 117 20.05 9.10 6.09
C LEU A 117 19.02 9.97 5.36
N GLU A 118 19.14 10.13 4.04
CA GLU A 118 18.16 10.84 3.21
C GLU A 118 16.76 10.23 3.37
N LEU A 119 16.66 8.90 3.38
CA LEU A 119 15.40 8.21 3.54
C LEU A 119 14.85 8.26 4.97
N LEU A 120 15.72 8.31 5.97
CA LEU A 120 15.32 8.50 7.36
C LEU A 120 14.62 9.85 7.55
N GLU A 121 15.19 10.91 6.99
CA GLU A 121 14.59 12.24 6.96
C GLU A 121 13.28 12.27 6.17
N LEU A 122 13.25 11.61 4.99
CA LEU A 122 12.06 11.49 4.15
C LEU A 122 10.85 10.92 4.90
N VAL A 123 11.08 9.94 5.79
CA VAL A 123 10.00 9.34 6.60
C VAL A 123 9.76 10.09 7.91
N GLY A 124 10.28 11.30 8.07
CA GLY A 124 10.05 12.18 9.22
C GLY A 124 10.70 11.67 10.51
N LEU A 125 11.87 11.04 10.41
CA LEU A 125 12.69 10.65 11.55
C LEU A 125 14.00 11.44 11.56
N GLU A 126 14.34 12.02 12.70
CA GLU A 126 15.57 12.77 12.89
C GLU A 126 16.80 11.87 12.79
N SER A 127 17.96 12.46 12.48
CA SER A 127 19.22 11.72 12.26
C SER A 127 19.72 10.96 13.49
N ASP A 128 19.35 11.38 14.70
CA ASP A 128 19.67 10.70 15.97
C ASP A 128 19.05 9.30 16.08
N TYR A 129 17.95 9.04 15.33
CA TYR A 129 17.38 7.71 15.24
C TYR A 129 18.26 6.71 14.49
N ALA A 130 19.22 7.16 13.71
CA ALA A 130 20.08 6.31 12.89
C ALA A 130 20.81 5.20 13.67
N SER A 131 21.20 5.52 14.91
CA SER A 131 21.93 4.58 15.80
C SER A 131 21.01 3.72 16.68
N ARG A 132 19.71 4.01 16.76
CA ARG A 132 18.76 3.26 17.59
C ARG A 132 18.49 1.87 17.00
N PHE A 133 18.18 0.93 17.88
CA PHE A 133 17.75 -0.42 17.52
C PHE A 133 16.22 -0.52 17.49
N PRO A 134 15.63 -1.48 16.77
CA PRO A 134 14.16 -1.64 16.68
C PRO A 134 13.43 -1.71 18.01
N ALA A 135 14.07 -2.29 19.06
CA ALA A 135 13.49 -2.35 20.40
C ALA A 135 13.34 -0.97 21.07
N GLN A 136 14.05 0.05 20.60
CA GLN A 136 14.02 1.42 21.11
C GLN A 136 13.03 2.32 20.35
N LEU A 137 12.26 1.74 19.41
CA LEU A 137 11.33 2.45 18.55
C LEU A 137 9.89 2.14 18.91
N SER A 138 9.00 3.12 18.76
CA SER A 138 7.55 2.88 18.78
C SER A 138 7.11 2.05 17.56
N GLY A 139 5.89 1.49 17.58
CA GLY A 139 5.32 0.77 16.43
C GLY A 139 5.33 1.60 15.15
N GLY A 140 4.88 2.85 15.22
CA GLY A 140 4.87 3.77 14.08
C GLY A 140 6.28 4.12 13.58
N GLN A 141 7.26 4.29 14.49
CA GLN A 141 8.66 4.54 14.11
C GLN A 141 9.25 3.31 13.40
N ARG A 142 8.99 2.09 13.88
CA ARG A 142 9.41 0.86 13.18
C ARG A 142 8.81 0.78 11.78
N GLN A 143 7.54 1.13 11.64
CA GLN A 143 6.86 1.12 10.34
C GLN A 143 7.50 2.12 9.37
N ARG A 144 7.81 3.34 9.82
CA ARG A 144 8.52 4.35 9.01
C ARG A 144 9.90 3.87 8.56
N VAL A 145 10.67 3.24 9.42
CA VAL A 145 11.95 2.63 9.05
C VAL A 145 11.76 1.50 8.04
N GLY A 146 10.70 0.70 8.16
CA GLY A 146 10.31 -0.33 7.20
C GLY A 146 10.02 0.24 5.81
N VAL A 147 9.31 1.37 5.74
CA VAL A 147 9.06 2.10 4.49
C VAL A 147 10.38 2.63 3.90
N ALA A 148 11.21 3.30 4.71
CA ALA A 148 12.52 3.80 4.28
C ALA A 148 13.40 2.67 3.71
N ARG A 149 13.41 1.50 4.35
CA ARG A 149 14.13 0.32 3.85
C ARG A 149 13.62 -0.17 2.50
N ALA A 150 12.30 -0.20 2.31
CA ALA A 150 11.70 -0.62 1.04
C ALA A 150 12.05 0.33 -0.12
N LEU A 151 12.26 1.62 0.19
CA LEU A 151 12.63 2.67 -0.76
C LEU A 151 14.15 2.81 -0.97
N ALA A 152 14.95 2.07 -0.22
CA ALA A 152 16.42 2.22 -0.25
C ALA A 152 17.02 1.82 -1.61
N ASN A 153 16.50 0.78 -2.23
CA ASN A 153 16.74 0.48 -3.63
C ASN A 153 15.77 1.31 -4.49
N LYS A 154 16.27 1.94 -5.53
CA LYS A 154 15.44 2.62 -6.55
C LYS A 154 14.69 1.56 -7.36
N THR A 155 13.66 0.97 -6.76
CA THR A 155 12.87 -0.08 -7.41
C THR A 155 11.70 0.52 -8.17
N ASP A 156 11.38 -0.07 -9.31
CA ASP A 156 10.21 0.25 -10.14
C ASP A 156 8.91 -0.41 -9.63
N ILE A 157 9.02 -1.34 -8.66
CA ILE A 157 7.89 -2.00 -8.00
C ILE A 157 7.99 -1.85 -6.48
N LEU A 158 6.90 -1.43 -5.87
CA LEU A 158 6.73 -1.34 -4.43
C LEU A 158 5.50 -2.13 -3.99
N LEU A 159 5.71 -3.12 -3.13
CA LEU A 159 4.66 -3.89 -2.49
C LEU A 159 4.47 -3.37 -1.06
N MET A 160 3.23 -3.13 -0.66
CA MET A 160 2.90 -2.57 0.66
C MET A 160 1.79 -3.37 1.33
N ASP A 161 2.08 -3.97 2.48
CA ASP A 161 1.14 -4.79 3.27
C ASP A 161 0.71 -4.00 4.50
N GLU A 162 -0.47 -3.38 4.47
CA GLU A 162 -1.04 -2.53 5.53
C GLU A 162 -0.04 -1.48 6.09
N PRO A 163 0.59 -0.65 5.22
CA PRO A 163 1.76 0.14 5.60
C PRO A 163 1.45 1.29 6.57
N PHE A 164 0.18 1.67 6.74
CA PHE A 164 -0.20 2.87 7.50
C PHE A 164 -0.98 2.56 8.79
N GLY A 165 -1.31 1.30 9.06
CA GLY A 165 -2.19 0.90 10.15
C GLY A 165 -1.72 1.29 11.56
N ALA A 166 -0.41 1.30 11.81
CA ALA A 166 0.18 1.62 13.12
C ALA A 166 0.62 3.08 13.28
N LEU A 167 0.24 3.97 12.34
CA LEU A 167 0.70 5.36 12.31
C LEU A 167 -0.34 6.32 12.91
N ASP A 168 0.14 7.36 13.58
CA ASP A 168 -0.70 8.50 13.93
C ASP A 168 -1.20 9.25 12.68
N PRO A 169 -2.32 10.00 12.76
CA PRO A 169 -2.95 10.61 11.58
C PRO A 169 -2.05 11.58 10.80
N ILE A 170 -1.18 12.34 11.49
CA ILE A 170 -0.31 13.34 10.85
C ILE A 170 0.76 12.62 10.02
N VAL A 171 1.45 11.68 10.64
CA VAL A 171 2.51 10.89 9.98
C VAL A 171 1.93 10.02 8.88
N ARG A 172 0.74 9.44 9.08
CA ARG A 172 0.03 8.68 8.05
C ARG A 172 -0.17 9.54 6.79
N THR A 173 -0.68 10.77 6.97
CA THR A 173 -0.90 11.70 5.85
C THR A 173 0.40 12.01 5.12
N GLN A 174 1.47 12.32 5.83
CA GLN A 174 2.78 12.63 5.25
C GLN A 174 3.34 11.45 4.45
N LEU A 175 3.28 10.23 5.00
CA LEU A 175 3.76 9.04 4.28
C LEU A 175 2.90 8.69 3.06
N GLN A 176 1.59 8.88 3.13
CA GLN A 176 0.71 8.71 1.98
C GLN A 176 1.07 9.68 0.85
N GLU A 177 1.37 10.95 1.17
CA GLU A 177 1.84 11.94 0.20
C GLU A 177 3.18 11.55 -0.43
N GLN A 178 4.11 11.00 0.37
CA GLN A 178 5.39 10.49 -0.14
C GLN A 178 5.20 9.29 -1.08
N VAL A 179 4.28 8.39 -0.77
CA VAL A 179 3.95 7.24 -1.63
C VAL A 179 3.34 7.73 -2.96
N ALA A 180 2.43 8.70 -2.93
CA ALA A 180 1.88 9.32 -4.13
C ALA A 180 2.98 10.01 -4.95
N TRP A 181 3.87 10.76 -4.31
CA TRP A 181 5.01 11.40 -4.96
C TRP A 181 5.93 10.39 -5.67
N LEU A 182 6.21 9.24 -5.04
CA LEU A 182 7.02 8.18 -5.66
C LEU A 182 6.38 7.64 -6.94
N ARG A 183 5.06 7.44 -6.95
CA ARG A 183 4.33 7.06 -8.16
C ARG A 183 4.49 8.12 -9.24
N ASP A 184 4.23 9.38 -8.91
CA ASP A 184 4.10 10.48 -9.88
C ASP A 184 5.46 10.95 -10.43
N GLN A 185 6.49 11.01 -9.57
CA GLN A 185 7.79 11.57 -9.94
C GLN A 185 8.83 10.51 -10.31
N VAL A 186 8.75 9.32 -9.70
CA VAL A 186 9.71 8.23 -9.94
C VAL A 186 9.16 7.20 -10.92
N GLY A 187 7.85 7.19 -11.14
CA GLY A 187 7.18 6.20 -11.98
C GLY A 187 7.13 4.81 -11.33
N THR A 188 7.08 4.74 -10.00
CA THR A 188 7.00 3.47 -9.28
C THR A 188 5.62 2.84 -9.44
N THR A 189 5.57 1.55 -9.75
CA THR A 189 4.33 0.76 -9.75
C THR A 189 4.09 0.23 -8.35
N ILE A 190 2.94 0.53 -7.77
CA ILE A 190 2.62 0.22 -6.38
C ILE A 190 1.48 -0.79 -6.32
N LEU A 191 1.68 -1.89 -5.58
CA LEU A 191 0.61 -2.80 -5.19
C LEU A 191 0.44 -2.69 -3.68
N LEU A 192 -0.66 -2.07 -3.26
CA LEU A 192 -0.99 -1.78 -1.88
C LEU A 192 -2.10 -2.70 -1.37
N VAL A 193 -1.91 -3.28 -0.21
CA VAL A 193 -2.94 -4.01 0.53
C VAL A 193 -3.38 -3.18 1.72
N THR A 194 -4.67 -2.96 1.86
CA THR A 194 -5.28 -2.30 3.02
C THR A 194 -6.70 -2.79 3.27
N HIS A 195 -7.21 -2.55 4.47
CA HIS A 195 -8.62 -2.67 4.81
C HIS A 195 -9.28 -1.30 5.00
N ASP A 196 -8.51 -0.21 4.87
CA ASP A 196 -8.96 1.17 5.02
C ASP A 196 -9.40 1.73 3.66
N VAL A 197 -10.69 2.09 3.56
CA VAL A 197 -11.30 2.63 2.34
C VAL A 197 -10.76 4.03 2.02
N ASP A 198 -10.44 4.85 3.04
CA ASP A 198 -9.92 6.19 2.82
C ASP A 198 -8.50 6.16 2.24
N GLU A 199 -7.68 5.21 2.71
CA GLU A 199 -6.36 4.96 2.11
C GLU A 199 -6.49 4.52 0.65
N ALA A 200 -7.40 3.58 0.37
CA ALA A 200 -7.64 3.11 -0.99
C ALA A 200 -8.09 4.23 -1.93
N PHE A 201 -8.98 5.10 -1.47
CA PHE A 201 -9.51 6.21 -2.26
C PHE A 201 -8.50 7.33 -2.47
N LYS A 202 -7.61 7.57 -1.49
CA LYS A 202 -6.58 8.59 -1.57
C LYS A 202 -5.43 8.19 -2.49
N LEU A 203 -5.05 6.91 -2.50
CA LEU A 203 -3.82 6.45 -3.15
C LEU A 203 -4.07 5.65 -4.44
N GLY A 204 -5.24 4.99 -4.57
CA GLY A 204 -5.50 4.03 -5.64
C GLY A 204 -5.93 4.67 -6.94
N ASP A 205 -5.16 4.44 -8.00
CA ASP A 205 -5.59 4.67 -9.38
C ASP A 205 -6.54 3.55 -9.83
N GLN A 206 -6.33 2.33 -9.31
CA GLN A 206 -7.20 1.18 -9.44
C GLN A 206 -7.42 0.57 -8.07
N ILE A 207 -8.67 0.40 -7.69
CA ILE A 207 -9.06 -0.22 -6.42
C ILE A 207 -9.80 -1.51 -6.75
N VAL A 208 -9.36 -2.61 -6.15
CA VAL A 208 -9.94 -3.96 -6.33
C VAL A 208 -10.51 -4.40 -5.00
N VAL A 209 -11.84 -4.36 -4.89
CA VAL A 209 -12.58 -4.79 -3.70
C VAL A 209 -12.69 -6.31 -3.71
N LEU A 210 -12.22 -6.95 -2.64
CA LEU A 210 -12.11 -8.41 -2.53
C LEU A 210 -13.04 -8.97 -1.44
N GLU A 211 -13.78 -10.00 -1.81
CA GLU A 211 -14.46 -10.94 -0.91
C GLU A 211 -13.52 -12.09 -0.48
N THR A 212 -13.98 -12.94 0.42
CA THR A 212 -13.28 -14.15 0.87
C THR A 212 -12.82 -15.00 -0.32
N GLY A 213 -11.61 -15.56 -0.23
CA GLY A 213 -11.01 -16.31 -1.33
C GLY A 213 -10.43 -15.43 -2.44
N ALA A 214 -10.21 -14.16 -2.16
CA ALA A 214 -9.76 -13.14 -3.10
C ALA A 214 -10.68 -12.98 -4.33
N LYS A 215 -11.97 -13.26 -4.18
CA LYS A 215 -12.94 -13.04 -5.24
C LYS A 215 -13.09 -11.54 -5.48
N ILE A 216 -12.90 -11.09 -6.71
CA ILE A 216 -13.11 -9.69 -7.09
C ILE A 216 -14.61 -9.39 -7.05
N ALA A 217 -15.03 -8.56 -6.10
CA ALA A 217 -16.41 -8.05 -6.02
C ALA A 217 -16.61 -6.89 -7.00
N GLN A 218 -15.62 -5.99 -7.07
CA GLN A 218 -15.59 -4.88 -8.03
C GLN A 218 -14.17 -4.37 -8.20
N ALA A 219 -13.86 -3.85 -9.38
CA ALA A 219 -12.62 -3.12 -9.65
C ALA A 219 -12.95 -1.81 -10.38
N GLY A 220 -12.26 -0.73 -10.03
CA GLY A 220 -12.45 0.59 -10.63
C GLY A 220 -11.67 1.66 -9.87
N ASP A 221 -11.84 2.91 -10.26
CA ASP A 221 -11.37 4.05 -9.49
C ASP A 221 -12.33 4.40 -8.33
N ALA A 222 -11.91 5.30 -7.44
CA ALA A 222 -12.72 5.72 -6.29
C ALA A 222 -14.09 6.27 -6.69
N ARG A 223 -14.15 7.01 -7.81
CA ARG A 223 -15.39 7.60 -8.31
C ARG A 223 -16.38 6.54 -8.77
N THR A 224 -15.90 5.56 -9.53
CA THR A 224 -16.71 4.43 -10.00
C THR A 224 -17.28 3.63 -8.84
N LEU A 225 -16.45 3.33 -7.84
CA LEU A 225 -16.86 2.57 -6.65
C LEU A 225 -17.93 3.31 -5.82
N LEU A 226 -17.83 4.63 -5.70
CA LEU A 226 -18.78 5.45 -4.95
C LEU A 226 -20.13 5.60 -5.67
N HIS A 227 -20.11 5.79 -6.99
CA HIS A 227 -21.32 6.09 -7.75
C HIS A 227 -22.04 4.85 -8.28
N GLN A 228 -21.32 3.75 -8.49
CA GLN A 228 -21.82 2.54 -9.16
C GLN A 228 -21.33 1.28 -8.43
N SER A 229 -21.72 1.12 -7.15
CA SER A 229 -21.42 -0.12 -6.43
C SER A 229 -22.05 -1.33 -7.13
N ALA A 230 -21.23 -2.33 -7.47
CA ALA A 230 -21.65 -3.49 -8.25
C ALA A 230 -22.67 -4.38 -7.50
N ASN A 231 -22.61 -4.39 -6.16
CA ASN A 231 -23.50 -5.16 -5.31
C ASN A 231 -23.60 -4.57 -3.90
N GLN A 232 -24.49 -5.15 -3.08
CA GLN A 232 -24.71 -4.70 -1.71
C GLN A 232 -23.45 -4.83 -0.83
N PHE A 233 -22.66 -5.89 -1.03
CA PHE A 233 -21.40 -6.07 -0.28
C PHE A 233 -20.43 -4.89 -0.48
N VAL A 234 -20.23 -4.47 -1.74
CA VAL A 234 -19.36 -3.33 -2.06
C VAL A 234 -19.92 -2.05 -1.47
N SER A 235 -21.23 -1.81 -1.63
CA SER A 235 -21.92 -0.65 -1.07
C SER A 235 -21.76 -0.57 0.45
N ASP A 236 -22.01 -1.67 1.15
CA ASP A 236 -21.89 -1.75 2.62
C ASP A 236 -20.45 -1.60 3.08
N PHE A 237 -19.50 -2.22 2.37
CA PHE A 237 -18.10 -2.19 2.72
C PHE A 237 -17.52 -0.78 2.59
N ILE A 238 -17.83 -0.09 1.50
CA ILE A 238 -17.41 1.30 1.28
C ILE A 238 -18.17 2.27 2.19
N GLY A 239 -19.47 2.03 2.40
CA GLY A 239 -20.32 2.85 3.24
C GLY A 239 -20.03 2.75 4.73
N ARG A 240 -19.59 1.59 5.23
CA ARG A 240 -19.27 1.37 6.65
C ARG A 240 -18.05 2.15 7.13
N SER A 241 -17.08 2.46 6.27
CA SER A 241 -15.89 3.19 6.67
C SER A 241 -16.18 4.64 7.08
N LYS A 242 -17.29 5.22 6.58
CA LYS A 242 -17.94 6.42 7.15
C LYS A 242 -19.43 6.27 6.86
N ALA A 243 -20.18 5.94 7.89
CA ALA A 243 -21.62 5.68 7.87
C ALA A 243 -22.41 6.80 7.16
N ALA A 244 -22.40 6.84 5.91
CA ALA A 244 -22.89 7.88 5.05
C ALA A 244 -21.88 8.99 4.80
N ARG A 245 -21.13 8.82 3.77
CA ARG A 245 -20.58 9.95 3.03
C ARG A 245 -21.71 10.80 2.38
N ARG A 246 -22.95 10.65 2.86
CA ARG A 246 -24.01 11.64 2.68
C ARG A 246 -23.76 12.74 3.69
N LEU A 247 -23.33 13.85 3.18
CA LEU A 247 -23.03 15.03 3.99
C LEU A 247 -24.28 15.92 4.00
N GLN A 248 -24.58 16.47 5.17
CA GLN A 248 -25.54 17.53 5.33
C GLN A 248 -24.79 18.83 5.55
N VAL A 249 -25.31 19.89 4.99
CA VAL A 249 -24.75 21.24 5.17
C VAL A 249 -25.80 22.08 5.87
N ASP A 250 -25.49 22.65 7.00
CA ASP A 250 -26.38 23.58 7.69
C ASP A 250 -26.28 25.00 7.11
N GLU A 251 -27.15 25.89 7.59
CA GLU A 251 -27.21 27.29 7.14
C GLU A 251 -25.91 28.07 7.44
N ALA A 252 -25.11 27.62 8.40
CA ALA A 252 -23.79 28.21 8.73
C ALA A 252 -22.64 27.65 7.90
N GLY A 253 -22.93 26.74 6.93
CA GLY A 253 -21.93 26.10 6.08
C GLY A 253 -21.15 24.99 6.78
N LEU A 254 -21.58 24.54 7.97
CA LEU A 254 -20.99 23.38 8.64
C LEU A 254 -21.44 22.11 7.93
N VAL A 255 -20.49 21.29 7.55
CA VAL A 255 -20.73 19.99 6.91
C VAL A 255 -20.70 18.92 7.99
N THR A 256 -21.78 18.17 8.13
CA THR A 256 -21.88 17.04 9.06
C THR A 256 -22.17 15.75 8.29
N ASP A 257 -21.83 14.60 8.86
CA ASP A 257 -22.35 13.30 8.39
C ASP A 257 -23.80 13.07 8.85
N LEU A 258 -24.42 11.96 8.43
CA LEU A 258 -25.80 11.63 8.82
C LEU A 258 -25.97 11.35 10.32
N LEU A 259 -24.89 11.14 11.05
CA LEU A 259 -24.90 10.98 12.51
C LEU A 259 -24.72 12.31 13.24
N GLY A 260 -24.66 13.44 12.49
CA GLY A 260 -24.46 14.78 13.04
C GLY A 260 -23.01 15.09 13.45
N VAL A 261 -22.05 14.22 13.09
CA VAL A 261 -20.65 14.46 13.40
C VAL A 261 -20.08 15.51 12.44
N PRO A 262 -19.46 16.61 12.92
CA PRO A 262 -18.84 17.60 12.07
C PRO A 262 -17.69 17.04 11.23
N VAL A 263 -17.74 17.23 9.93
CA VAL A 263 -16.73 16.78 8.96
C VAL A 263 -15.87 17.94 8.47
N GLY A 264 -16.43 19.16 8.43
CA GLY A 264 -15.75 20.37 7.97
C GLY A 264 -16.68 21.54 7.72
N LYS A 265 -16.16 22.59 7.09
CA LYS A 265 -16.97 23.69 6.57
C LYS A 265 -16.84 23.79 5.06
N LEU A 266 -17.92 24.20 4.38
CA LEU A 266 -17.81 24.57 2.98
C LEU A 266 -16.86 25.75 2.85
N ALA A 267 -15.81 25.59 2.02
CA ALA A 267 -14.99 26.75 1.63
C ALA A 267 -15.89 27.70 0.83
N ALA A 268 -15.85 28.99 1.16
CA ALA A 268 -16.51 30.01 0.34
C ALA A 268 -15.97 29.90 -1.09
N SER A 269 -16.83 29.65 -2.07
CA SER A 269 -16.44 29.64 -3.46
C SER A 269 -15.87 31.01 -3.80
N SER A 270 -14.57 31.08 -4.12
CA SER A 270 -14.02 32.28 -4.76
C SER A 270 -14.72 32.41 -6.11
N GLN A 271 -15.72 33.27 -6.18
CA GLN A 271 -16.28 33.70 -7.46
C GLN A 271 -15.13 34.30 -8.26
N THR A 272 -14.65 33.57 -9.23
CA THR A 272 -13.80 34.11 -10.29
C THR A 272 -14.67 35.15 -10.99
N LYS A 273 -14.51 36.44 -10.65
CA LYS A 273 -15.08 37.53 -11.42
C LYS A 273 -14.52 37.38 -12.82
N ALA A 274 -15.39 36.97 -13.75
CA ALA A 274 -15.14 37.19 -15.17
C ALA A 274 -14.93 38.71 -15.31
N ARG A 275 -13.74 39.11 -15.75
CA ARG A 275 -13.50 40.48 -16.19
C ARG A 275 -14.19 40.68 -17.54
N PRO A 276 -14.83 41.84 -17.74
CA PRO A 276 -15.50 42.20 -18.97
C PRO A 276 -14.55 42.26 -20.18
#